data_7e56458d1aea2bc007113e6e040c11c8
#
_entry.id   7e56458d1aea2bc007113e6e040c11c8
#
_cell.length_a   1.000
_cell.length_b   1.000
_cell.length_c   1.000
_cell.angle_alpha   90.00
_cell.angle_beta   90.00
_cell.angle_gamma   90.00
#
_symmetry.space_group_name_H-M   'P 1'
#
loop_
_entity.id
_entity.type
_entity.pdbx_description
1 polymer ?
#
loop_
_entity_poly.entity_id
_entity_poly.type
_entity_poly.pdbx_seq_one_letter_code
_entity_poly.pdbx_strand_id
1 'polypeptide(L)'
;NTDSAVFADMVGATKGQVRNTLASLSNDFHLAAQNATIVNTALMGRMIKDQANAYGEAQRAELENGATLWAAGMGSWGDVDAGGASVNMDVDYYAGFIGAELPYGNGNKVGVFFGYGQTDFDAGNDGDMDSDDIHIGMYGENDWEKFGLTYGFAYTTQDREGKQSLNFLDQVTHNAIDYNATVFQIFGEASYKGFNTESYQVEPYIGLSWLNVSADDFTQRAGNHSVKTEIDDQNLGLANIGVRGALPFTAGSVAMKVRADVGYMQFFGDKEATAKVTVGDAGTASITGEELSGMGMVGIGLDAAIGKNATFGVNYTGAFGSDITSHGIGAKLGIKF
;
A
#
# COMPACT_ATOMS: atom_id res chain seq x y z
N ASN A 1 -21.61 1.88 -33.67
CA ASN A 1 -21.46 1.07 -34.88
C ASN A 1 -22.57 0.00 -34.90
N THR A 2 -23.62 0.16 -35.73
CA THR A 2 -24.75 -0.76 -35.78
C THR A 2 -24.44 -2.11 -36.45
N ASP A 3 -23.26 -2.24 -37.06
CA ASP A 3 -22.79 -3.46 -37.74
C ASP A 3 -21.86 -4.30 -36.87
N SER A 4 -21.72 -3.94 -35.56
CA SER A 4 -20.89 -4.67 -34.60
C SER A 4 -21.53 -6.01 -34.23
N ALA A 5 -20.74 -7.08 -34.21
CA ALA A 5 -21.14 -8.40 -33.74
C ALA A 5 -21.63 -8.36 -32.28
N VAL A 6 -20.98 -7.57 -31.43
CA VAL A 6 -21.38 -7.34 -30.03
C VAL A 6 -22.79 -6.76 -29.93
N PHE A 7 -23.11 -5.72 -30.74
CA PHE A 7 -24.45 -5.15 -30.76
C PHE A 7 -25.49 -6.09 -31.37
N ALA A 8 -25.10 -6.87 -32.38
CA ALA A 8 -26.01 -7.87 -32.99
C ALA A 8 -26.41 -8.93 -31.94
N ASP A 9 -25.50 -9.40 -31.12
CA ASP A 9 -25.76 -10.36 -30.03
C ASP A 9 -26.64 -9.75 -28.93
N MET A 10 -26.54 -8.43 -28.70
CA MET A 10 -27.39 -7.72 -27.73
C MET A 10 -28.82 -7.47 -28.22
N VAL A 11 -29.10 -7.66 -29.50
CA VAL A 11 -30.47 -7.49 -30.05
C VAL A 11 -31.41 -8.53 -29.48
N GLY A 12 -32.43 -8.06 -28.76
CA GLY A 12 -33.41 -8.91 -28.08
C GLY A 12 -33.08 -9.21 -26.62
N ALA A 13 -31.94 -8.78 -26.13
CA ALA A 13 -31.59 -8.91 -24.72
C ALA A 13 -32.49 -8.05 -23.82
N THR A 14 -32.79 -8.55 -22.63
CA THR A 14 -33.55 -7.79 -21.62
C THR A 14 -32.71 -6.66 -21.04
N LYS A 15 -33.34 -5.63 -20.49
CA LYS A 15 -32.66 -4.54 -19.80
C LYS A 15 -31.75 -5.04 -18.66
N GLY A 16 -32.16 -6.11 -17.96
CA GLY A 16 -31.37 -6.72 -16.88
C GLY A 16 -30.10 -7.35 -17.41
N GLN A 17 -30.20 -8.14 -18.49
CA GLN A 17 -29.03 -8.76 -19.13
C GLN A 17 -28.03 -7.74 -19.63
N VAL A 18 -28.47 -6.69 -20.31
CA VAL A 18 -27.58 -5.61 -20.79
C VAL A 18 -26.90 -4.92 -19.63
N ARG A 19 -27.65 -4.59 -18.56
CA ARG A 19 -27.03 -3.95 -17.36
C ARG A 19 -25.98 -4.84 -16.71
N ASN A 20 -26.26 -6.11 -16.49
CA ASN A 20 -25.34 -7.06 -15.88
C ASN A 20 -24.09 -7.27 -16.76
N THR A 21 -24.27 -7.34 -18.08
CA THR A 21 -23.15 -7.39 -19.03
C THR A 21 -22.26 -6.16 -18.91
N LEU A 22 -22.84 -4.95 -18.93
CA LEU A 22 -22.06 -3.71 -18.83
C LEU A 22 -21.34 -3.60 -17.48
N ALA A 23 -21.98 -3.99 -16.38
CA ALA A 23 -21.34 -4.02 -15.07
C ALA A 23 -20.16 -5.00 -15.02
N SER A 24 -20.31 -6.19 -15.61
CA SER A 24 -19.23 -7.18 -15.66
C SER A 24 -18.08 -6.75 -16.58
N LEU A 25 -18.37 -6.04 -17.65
CA LEU A 25 -17.36 -5.56 -18.61
C LEU A 25 -16.65 -4.28 -18.16
N SER A 26 -17.08 -3.62 -17.07
CA SER A 26 -16.39 -2.45 -16.52
C SER A 26 -15.02 -2.79 -15.97
N ASN A 27 -14.78 -4.06 -15.61
CA ASN A 27 -13.51 -4.50 -15.02
C ASN A 27 -13.11 -3.72 -13.75
N ASP A 28 -14.09 -3.29 -12.95
CA ASP A 28 -13.90 -2.53 -11.71
C ASP A 28 -12.99 -3.27 -10.72
N PHE A 29 -12.91 -4.61 -10.79
CA PHE A 29 -11.99 -5.45 -10.02
C PHE A 29 -10.54 -4.97 -10.12
N HIS A 30 -10.06 -4.68 -11.33
CA HIS A 30 -8.66 -4.25 -11.53
C HIS A 30 -8.41 -2.81 -11.07
N LEU A 31 -9.43 -1.95 -11.13
CA LEU A 31 -9.36 -0.57 -10.62
C LEU A 31 -9.33 -0.57 -9.08
N ALA A 32 -10.11 -1.44 -8.43
CA ALA A 32 -10.06 -1.67 -6.99
C ALA A 32 -8.68 -2.17 -6.54
N ALA A 33 -8.11 -3.16 -7.26
CA ALA A 33 -6.78 -3.67 -6.98
C ALA A 33 -5.69 -2.58 -7.11
N GLN A 34 -5.83 -1.64 -8.05
CA GLN A 34 -4.93 -0.49 -8.16
C GLN A 34 -5.04 0.45 -6.96
N ASN A 35 -6.26 0.76 -6.49
CA ASN A 35 -6.49 1.55 -5.30
C ASN A 35 -5.92 0.86 -4.03
N ALA A 36 -6.12 -0.44 -3.88
CA ALA A 36 -5.53 -1.23 -2.80
C ALA A 36 -4.00 -1.19 -2.81
N THR A 37 -3.39 -1.29 -3.99
CA THR A 37 -1.94 -1.17 -4.18
C THR A 37 -1.41 0.18 -3.69
N ILE A 38 -2.13 1.27 -3.96
CA ILE A 38 -1.77 2.62 -3.48
C ILE A 38 -1.78 2.66 -1.95
N VAL A 39 -2.80 2.10 -1.32
CA VAL A 39 -2.92 2.05 0.14
C VAL A 39 -1.81 1.20 0.77
N ASN A 40 -1.56 0.00 0.24
CA ASN A 40 -0.47 -0.86 0.71
C ASN A 40 0.90 -0.16 0.57
N THR A 41 1.13 0.55 -0.54
CA THR A 41 2.34 1.36 -0.75
C THR A 41 2.45 2.49 0.27
N ALA A 42 1.36 3.17 0.61
CA ALA A 42 1.35 4.22 1.62
C ALA A 42 1.66 3.66 3.03
N LEU A 43 1.11 2.49 3.39
CA LEU A 43 1.39 1.80 4.65
C LEU A 43 2.84 1.29 4.72
N MET A 44 3.37 0.73 3.62
CA MET A 44 4.79 0.37 3.52
C MET A 44 5.69 1.60 3.69
N GLY A 45 5.41 2.69 2.99
CA GLY A 45 6.16 3.94 3.13
C GLY A 45 6.14 4.50 4.56
N ARG A 46 5.03 4.32 5.28
CA ARG A 46 4.95 4.64 6.71
C ARG A 46 5.86 3.74 7.54
N MET A 47 5.84 2.42 7.31
CA MET A 47 6.71 1.47 8.01
C MET A 47 8.19 1.81 7.81
N ILE A 48 8.61 2.17 6.58
CA ILE A 48 9.99 2.60 6.29
C ILE A 48 10.35 3.90 7.03
N LYS A 49 9.46 4.90 7.05
CA LYS A 49 9.66 6.13 7.82
C LYS A 49 9.74 5.87 9.33
N ASP A 50 8.89 5.00 9.86
CA ASP A 50 8.94 4.57 11.27
C ASP A 50 10.23 3.80 11.60
N GLN A 51 10.78 3.06 10.65
CA GLN A 51 12.08 2.42 10.78
C GLN A 51 13.20 3.46 10.78
N ALA A 52 13.17 4.42 9.86
CA ALA A 52 14.15 5.49 9.75
C ALA A 52 14.14 6.39 11.00
N ASN A 53 12.98 6.83 11.44
CA ASN A 53 12.81 7.72 12.61
C ASN A 53 13.11 7.05 13.96
N ALA A 54 13.53 5.80 13.96
CA ALA A 54 13.83 4.95 15.11
C ALA A 54 13.49 5.55 16.46
N TYR A 55 12.41 5.11 17.00
CA TYR A 55 12.08 5.34 18.40
C TYR A 55 13.09 4.60 19.33
N GLY A 56 14.32 5.11 19.35
CA GLY A 56 15.38 4.61 20.19
C GLY A 56 16.38 3.69 19.49
N GLU A 57 17.62 3.84 19.87
CA GLU A 57 18.81 3.08 19.44
C GLU A 57 18.67 1.55 19.68
N ALA A 58 17.65 1.16 20.41
CA ALA A 58 17.44 -0.18 20.91
C ALA A 58 16.91 -1.20 19.88
N GLN A 59 16.60 -0.81 18.65
CA GLN A 59 16.01 -1.71 17.64
C GLN A 59 16.93 -2.01 16.45
N ARG A 60 18.23 -1.72 16.58
CA ARG A 60 19.20 -1.84 15.50
C ARG A 60 20.38 -2.69 15.93
N ALA A 61 20.81 -3.57 15.05
CA ALA A 61 22.11 -4.20 15.18
C ALA A 61 23.18 -3.21 14.71
N GLU A 62 24.00 -2.72 15.61
CA GLU A 62 25.06 -1.77 15.31
C GLU A 62 26.38 -2.50 15.10
N LEU A 63 27.00 -2.32 13.95
CA LEU A 63 28.31 -2.87 13.64
C LEU A 63 29.43 -1.96 14.15
N GLU A 64 30.67 -2.47 14.25
CA GLU A 64 31.84 -1.71 14.76
C GLU A 64 32.09 -0.38 14.01
N ASN A 65 31.67 -0.29 12.73
CA ASN A 65 31.76 0.93 11.92
C ASN A 65 30.55 1.87 12.06
N GLY A 66 29.62 1.59 13.00
CA GLY A 66 28.38 2.33 13.20
C GLY A 66 27.25 1.98 12.23
N ALA A 67 27.46 1.05 11.31
CA ALA A 67 26.41 0.56 10.42
C ALA A 67 25.36 -0.23 11.23
N THR A 68 24.12 -0.13 10.82
CA THR A 68 22.99 -0.80 11.47
C THR A 68 22.29 -1.73 10.47
N LEU A 69 22.03 -2.96 10.87
CA LEU A 69 21.19 -3.89 10.14
C LEU A 69 19.82 -4.01 10.82
N TRP A 70 18.78 -4.11 10.03
CA TRP A 70 17.44 -4.28 10.55
C TRP A 70 16.61 -5.24 9.69
N ALA A 71 15.63 -5.86 10.32
CA ALA A 71 14.60 -6.65 9.66
C ALA A 71 13.22 -6.25 10.21
N ALA A 72 12.21 -6.25 9.35
CA ALA A 72 10.84 -5.98 9.74
C ALA A 72 9.89 -6.89 8.94
N GLY A 73 8.77 -7.26 9.56
CA GLY A 73 7.66 -7.91 8.90
C GLY A 73 6.39 -7.13 9.17
N MET A 74 5.50 -7.09 8.20
CA MET A 74 4.16 -6.53 8.34
C MET A 74 3.13 -7.40 7.66
N GLY A 75 1.92 -7.40 8.20
CA GLY A 75 0.75 -7.94 7.56
C GLY A 75 -0.39 -6.96 7.74
N SER A 76 -1.21 -6.78 6.72
CA SER A 76 -2.43 -5.98 6.78
C SER A 76 -3.58 -6.72 6.12
N TRP A 77 -4.78 -6.46 6.61
CA TRP A 77 -6.03 -6.98 6.06
C TRP A 77 -7.08 -5.87 6.11
N GLY A 78 -7.96 -5.87 5.15
CA GLY A 78 -9.00 -4.85 5.07
C GLY A 78 -9.82 -4.93 3.80
N ASP A 79 -10.66 -3.94 3.63
CA ASP A 79 -11.62 -3.84 2.54
C ASP A 79 -11.37 -2.59 1.72
N VAL A 80 -11.55 -2.72 0.40
CA VAL A 80 -11.57 -1.61 -0.55
C VAL A 80 -12.90 -1.63 -1.30
N ASP A 81 -13.65 -0.53 -1.21
CA ASP A 81 -14.84 -0.34 -2.03
C ASP A 81 -14.43 0.18 -3.41
N ALA A 82 -14.85 -0.52 -4.45
CA ALA A 82 -14.51 -0.15 -5.84
C ALA A 82 -15.49 0.85 -6.46
N GLY A 83 -16.59 1.15 -5.77
CA GLY A 83 -17.65 2.01 -6.26
C GLY A 83 -18.46 1.41 -7.41
N GLY A 84 -19.48 2.12 -7.87
CA GLY A 84 -20.28 1.76 -9.03
C GLY A 84 -21.24 0.60 -8.84
N ALA A 85 -21.14 -0.45 -9.65
CA ALA A 85 -22.00 -1.64 -9.57
C ALA A 85 -21.53 -2.65 -8.52
N SER A 86 -20.56 -2.23 -7.70
CA SER A 86 -20.06 -2.78 -6.43
C SER A 86 -19.29 -4.10 -6.51
N VAL A 87 -17.99 -3.95 -6.58
CA VAL A 87 -17.08 -4.99 -6.11
C VAL A 87 -16.53 -4.53 -4.76
N ASN A 88 -16.97 -5.11 -3.65
CA ASN A 88 -16.21 -5.05 -2.41
C ASN A 88 -15.06 -6.03 -2.56
N MET A 89 -13.86 -5.56 -2.30
CA MET A 89 -12.64 -6.35 -2.42
C MET A 89 -12.00 -6.48 -1.04
N ASP A 90 -11.88 -7.71 -0.57
CA ASP A 90 -11.03 -8.04 0.58
C ASP A 90 -9.57 -8.05 0.13
N VAL A 91 -8.68 -7.44 0.91
CA VAL A 91 -7.26 -7.31 0.59
C VAL A 91 -6.42 -7.73 1.77
N ASP A 92 -5.64 -8.78 1.58
CA ASP A 92 -4.64 -9.25 2.54
C ASP A 92 -3.24 -8.99 1.97
N TYR A 93 -2.38 -8.34 2.75
CA TYR A 93 -0.99 -8.06 2.36
C TYR A 93 -0.02 -8.51 3.44
N TYR A 94 1.02 -9.21 3.06
CA TYR A 94 2.11 -9.66 3.93
C TYR A 94 3.45 -9.32 3.30
N ALA A 95 4.36 -8.74 4.07
CA ALA A 95 5.70 -8.44 3.56
C ALA A 95 6.77 -8.56 4.64
N GLY A 96 7.96 -8.98 4.20
CA GLY A 96 9.19 -8.98 4.97
C GLY A 96 10.23 -8.07 4.34
N PHE A 97 10.95 -7.35 5.18
CA PHE A 97 11.97 -6.37 4.77
C PHE A 97 13.26 -6.60 5.53
N ILE A 98 14.38 -6.39 4.84
CA ILE A 98 15.71 -6.27 5.43
C ILE A 98 16.35 -4.98 4.94
N GLY A 99 17.15 -4.35 5.77
CA GLY A 99 17.84 -3.13 5.39
C GLY A 99 19.14 -2.88 6.15
N ALA A 100 19.89 -1.95 5.63
CA ALA A 100 21.13 -1.48 6.22
C ALA A 100 21.15 0.04 6.26
N GLU A 101 21.70 0.61 7.33
CA GLU A 101 21.85 2.05 7.51
C GLU A 101 23.32 2.38 7.79
N LEU A 102 23.77 3.50 7.26
CA LEU A 102 25.08 4.07 7.52
C LEU A 102 24.93 5.47 8.11
N PRO A 103 25.51 5.75 9.28
CA PRO A 103 25.56 7.10 9.81
C PRO A 103 26.48 7.98 8.97
N TYR A 104 26.12 9.24 8.79
CA TYR A 104 26.98 10.26 8.22
C TYR A 104 26.82 11.58 8.97
N GLY A 105 27.91 12.21 9.35
CA GLY A 105 27.87 13.41 10.17
C GLY A 105 27.21 13.19 11.54
N ASN A 106 26.74 14.25 12.17
CA ASN A 106 26.14 14.20 13.49
C ASN A 106 24.62 14.01 13.38
N GLY A 107 24.10 12.83 13.78
CA GLY A 107 22.68 12.52 13.83
C GLY A 107 22.02 12.20 12.48
N ASN A 108 22.79 12.13 11.40
CA ASN A 108 22.27 11.83 10.09
C ASN A 108 22.57 10.37 9.70
N LYS A 109 21.71 9.78 8.88
CA LYS A 109 21.93 8.44 8.33
C LYS A 109 21.29 8.29 6.96
N VAL A 110 21.80 7.37 6.18
CA VAL A 110 21.25 6.90 4.91
C VAL A 110 21.07 5.40 4.98
N GLY A 111 19.98 4.90 4.46
CA GLY A 111 19.67 3.48 4.47
C GLY A 111 19.20 3.00 3.10
N VAL A 112 19.36 1.70 2.91
CA VAL A 112 18.80 0.95 1.78
C VAL A 112 17.97 -0.20 2.32
N PHE A 113 16.96 -0.63 1.55
CA PHE A 113 16.18 -1.78 1.92
C PHE A 113 15.79 -2.62 0.70
N PHE A 114 15.52 -3.87 0.99
CA PHE A 114 14.92 -4.84 0.09
C PHE A 114 13.75 -5.50 0.82
N GLY A 115 12.66 -5.77 0.14
CA GLY A 115 11.50 -6.45 0.67
C GLY A 115 10.90 -7.42 -0.33
N TYR A 116 10.23 -8.43 0.19
CA TYR A 116 9.35 -9.31 -0.56
C TYR A 116 8.00 -9.37 0.15
N GLY A 117 6.94 -9.31 -0.61
CA GLY A 117 5.57 -9.35 -0.12
C GLY A 117 4.66 -10.16 -1.03
N GLN A 118 3.47 -10.44 -0.51
CA GLN A 118 2.36 -11.02 -1.24
C GLN A 118 1.10 -10.25 -0.92
N THR A 119 0.27 -10.03 -1.94
CA THR A 119 -1.04 -9.40 -1.79
C THR A 119 -2.09 -10.32 -2.38
N ASP A 120 -3.12 -10.64 -1.59
CA ASP A 120 -4.29 -11.40 -2.04
C ASP A 120 -5.45 -10.42 -2.22
N PHE A 121 -6.10 -10.46 -3.37
CA PHE A 121 -7.26 -9.65 -3.72
C PHE A 121 -8.45 -10.58 -3.97
N ASP A 122 -9.48 -10.53 -3.14
CA ASP A 122 -10.67 -11.38 -3.25
C ASP A 122 -11.93 -10.51 -3.42
N ALA A 123 -12.57 -10.63 -4.55
CA ALA A 123 -13.85 -9.99 -4.87
C ALA A 123 -14.99 -11.03 -5.00
N GLY A 124 -14.84 -12.16 -4.36
CA GLY A 124 -15.82 -13.22 -4.34
C GLY A 124 -16.09 -13.82 -5.72
N ASN A 125 -17.33 -13.69 -6.21
CA ASN A 125 -17.70 -14.28 -7.49
C ASN A 125 -17.15 -13.51 -8.71
N ASP A 126 -16.69 -12.29 -8.54
CA ASP A 126 -16.19 -11.44 -9.63
C ASP A 126 -14.73 -11.77 -9.98
N GLY A 127 -13.95 -12.24 -9.02
CA GLY A 127 -12.57 -12.69 -9.25
C GLY A 127 -11.72 -12.78 -7.99
N ASP A 128 -10.63 -13.49 -8.14
CA ASP A 128 -9.52 -13.60 -7.18
C ASP A 128 -8.19 -13.38 -7.89
N MET A 129 -7.24 -12.73 -7.22
CA MET A 129 -5.93 -12.44 -7.77
C MET A 129 -4.89 -12.37 -6.66
N ASP A 130 -3.78 -13.06 -6.86
CA ASP A 130 -2.60 -13.00 -6.02
C ASP A 130 -1.54 -12.10 -6.68
N SER A 131 -0.70 -11.46 -5.89
CA SER A 131 0.43 -10.65 -6.35
C SER A 131 1.68 -10.98 -5.55
N ASP A 132 2.76 -11.30 -6.26
CA ASP A 132 4.11 -11.40 -5.69
C ASP A 132 4.81 -10.05 -5.85
N ASP A 133 5.21 -9.45 -4.73
CA ASP A 133 5.70 -8.09 -4.68
C ASP A 133 7.20 -8.06 -4.31
N ILE A 134 8.02 -7.38 -5.11
CA ILE A 134 9.42 -7.10 -4.78
C ILE A 134 9.58 -5.60 -4.55
N HIS A 135 10.15 -5.25 -3.40
CA HIS A 135 10.36 -3.86 -2.97
C HIS A 135 11.85 -3.56 -2.85
N ILE A 136 12.28 -2.44 -3.41
CA ILE A 136 13.63 -1.89 -3.19
C ILE A 136 13.53 -0.39 -2.90
N GLY A 137 14.42 0.15 -2.11
CA GLY A 137 14.43 1.58 -1.90
C GLY A 137 15.61 2.09 -1.09
N MET A 138 15.64 3.40 -0.99
CA MET A 138 16.63 4.14 -0.20
C MET A 138 15.90 5.21 0.62
N TYR A 139 16.47 5.51 1.77
CA TYR A 139 15.97 6.59 2.60
C TYR A 139 17.12 7.30 3.32
N GLY A 140 16.86 8.52 3.75
CA GLY A 140 17.75 9.29 4.60
C GLY A 140 17.00 9.87 5.77
N GLU A 141 17.72 10.09 6.87
CA GLU A 141 17.25 10.85 8.01
C GLU A 141 18.29 11.91 8.36
N ASN A 142 17.81 13.14 8.51
CA ASN A 142 18.57 14.23 9.08
C ASN A 142 17.95 14.62 10.42
N ASP A 143 18.75 14.61 11.46
CA ASP A 143 18.33 14.96 12.81
C ASP A 143 19.04 16.24 13.25
N TRP A 144 18.24 17.28 13.49
CA TRP A 144 18.70 18.54 14.07
C TRP A 144 17.99 18.70 15.42
N GLU A 145 18.68 18.96 16.46
CA GLU A 145 18.25 19.08 17.86
C GLU A 145 16.70 19.09 18.10
N LYS A 146 15.95 19.89 17.33
CA LYS A 146 14.48 20.05 17.45
C LYS A 146 13.68 19.61 16.25
N PHE A 147 14.33 19.26 15.14
CA PHE A 147 13.67 18.88 13.90
C PHE A 147 14.26 17.59 13.37
N GLY A 148 13.40 16.75 12.85
CA GLY A 148 13.78 15.59 12.05
C GLY A 148 13.27 15.72 10.64
N LEU A 149 14.01 15.23 9.66
CA LEU A 149 13.57 15.10 8.28
C LEU A 149 13.92 13.70 7.80
N THR A 150 12.89 12.94 7.44
CA THR A 150 13.02 11.63 6.80
C THR A 150 12.57 11.76 5.35
N TYR A 151 13.34 11.21 4.42
CA TYR A 151 13.03 11.26 2.99
C TYR A 151 13.54 10.01 2.30
N GLY A 152 12.97 9.70 1.14
CA GLY A 152 13.41 8.52 0.40
C GLY A 152 12.58 8.26 -0.84
N PHE A 153 12.89 7.13 -1.46
CA PHE A 153 12.11 6.57 -2.54
C PHE A 153 12.03 5.05 -2.41
N ALA A 154 10.99 4.50 -3.01
CA ALA A 154 10.78 3.06 -3.14
C ALA A 154 10.33 2.73 -4.55
N TYR A 155 10.70 1.56 -5.03
CA TYR A 155 10.21 0.96 -6.25
C TYR A 155 9.72 -0.45 -5.95
N THR A 156 8.51 -0.75 -6.42
CA THR A 156 7.87 -2.05 -6.25
C THR A 156 7.52 -2.61 -7.61
N THR A 157 7.83 -3.88 -7.84
CA THR A 157 7.30 -4.67 -8.96
C THR A 157 6.32 -5.68 -8.40
N GLN A 158 5.23 -5.89 -9.11
CA GLN A 158 4.14 -6.80 -8.75
C GLN A 158 3.89 -7.74 -9.92
N ASP A 159 3.93 -9.04 -9.66
CA ASP A 159 3.54 -10.09 -10.60
C ASP A 159 2.17 -10.60 -10.17
N ARG A 160 1.14 -10.36 -10.99
CA ARG A 160 -0.26 -10.56 -10.64
C ARG A 160 -0.85 -11.72 -11.43
N GLU A 161 -1.25 -12.76 -10.73
CA GLU A 161 -1.89 -13.95 -11.29
C GLU A 161 -3.23 -14.22 -10.61
N GLY A 162 -4.22 -14.74 -11.35
CA GLY A 162 -5.52 -15.05 -10.75
C GLY A 162 -6.59 -15.46 -11.75
N LYS A 163 -7.84 -15.27 -11.36
CA LYS A 163 -9.01 -15.62 -12.17
C LYS A 163 -10.10 -14.58 -12.02
N GLN A 164 -10.78 -14.32 -13.14
CA GLN A 164 -11.94 -13.43 -13.17
C GLN A 164 -13.04 -14.03 -14.03
N SER A 165 -14.29 -13.80 -13.64
CA SER A 165 -15.47 -14.23 -14.38
C SER A 165 -16.11 -13.03 -15.06
N LEU A 166 -16.19 -13.05 -16.40
CA LEU A 166 -16.91 -12.04 -17.17
C LEU A 166 -18.24 -12.60 -17.67
N ASN A 167 -19.31 -11.82 -17.51
CA ASN A 167 -20.65 -12.18 -17.93
C ASN A 167 -21.05 -11.38 -19.17
N PHE A 168 -21.38 -12.09 -20.25
CA PHE A 168 -21.97 -11.52 -21.46
C PHE A 168 -23.31 -12.18 -21.70
N LEU A 169 -24.42 -11.46 -21.46
CA LEU A 169 -25.79 -11.91 -21.66
C LEU A 169 -26.10 -13.27 -21.00
N ASP A 170 -25.76 -13.38 -19.70
CA ASP A 170 -25.90 -14.60 -18.89
C ASP A 170 -24.95 -15.75 -19.26
N GLN A 171 -24.01 -15.53 -20.18
CA GLN A 171 -22.92 -16.43 -20.46
C GLN A 171 -21.69 -16.02 -19.63
N VAL A 172 -21.36 -16.83 -18.63
CA VAL A 172 -20.17 -16.60 -17.80
C VAL A 172 -18.96 -17.21 -18.48
N THR A 173 -17.89 -16.43 -18.62
CA THR A 173 -16.59 -16.86 -19.13
C THR A 173 -15.56 -16.67 -18.05
N HIS A 174 -14.90 -17.77 -17.67
CA HIS A 174 -13.79 -17.73 -16.71
C HIS A 174 -12.49 -17.41 -17.45
N ASN A 175 -11.80 -16.39 -16.99
CA ASN A 175 -10.53 -15.94 -17.53
C ASN A 175 -9.41 -16.12 -16.51
N ALA A 176 -8.20 -16.47 -16.97
CA ALA A 176 -6.99 -16.29 -16.19
C ALA A 176 -6.62 -14.80 -16.18
N ILE A 177 -6.07 -14.33 -15.06
CA ILE A 177 -5.41 -13.03 -14.90
C ILE A 177 -3.91 -13.31 -14.89
N ASP A 178 -3.16 -12.53 -15.64
CA ASP A 178 -1.68 -12.60 -15.69
C ASP A 178 -1.19 -11.26 -16.29
N TYR A 179 -0.71 -10.37 -15.43
CA TYR A 179 -0.10 -9.11 -15.84
C TYR A 179 0.76 -8.52 -14.73
N ASN A 180 1.72 -7.66 -15.09
CA ASN A 180 2.58 -6.99 -14.15
C ASN A 180 2.06 -5.59 -13.80
N ALA A 181 2.41 -5.14 -12.59
CA ALA A 181 2.26 -3.74 -12.21
C ALA A 181 3.53 -3.23 -11.52
N THR A 182 3.71 -1.92 -11.52
CA THR A 182 4.85 -1.27 -10.87
C THR A 182 4.39 -0.06 -10.09
N VAL A 183 5.07 0.22 -8.99
CA VAL A 183 4.85 1.43 -8.20
C VAL A 183 6.18 2.11 -7.93
N PHE A 184 6.25 3.38 -8.25
CA PHE A 184 7.34 4.25 -7.83
C PHE A 184 6.83 5.25 -6.81
N GLN A 185 7.52 5.38 -5.69
CA GLN A 185 7.18 6.31 -4.62
C GLN A 185 8.37 7.18 -4.25
N ILE A 186 8.14 8.49 -4.08
CA ILE A 186 9.05 9.42 -3.40
C ILE A 186 8.33 9.95 -2.17
N PHE A 187 9.01 10.04 -1.05
CA PHE A 187 8.41 10.53 0.20
C PHE A 187 9.34 11.43 0.99
N GLY A 188 8.74 12.34 1.77
CA GLY A 188 9.42 13.17 2.74
C GLY A 188 8.51 13.45 3.94
N GLU A 189 9.10 13.50 5.13
CA GLU A 189 8.38 13.80 6.37
C GLU A 189 9.26 14.64 7.29
N ALA A 190 8.72 15.78 7.74
CA ALA A 190 9.34 16.62 8.75
C ALA A 190 8.65 16.43 10.10
N SER A 191 9.42 16.32 11.19
CA SER A 191 8.92 16.20 12.55
C SER A 191 9.52 17.25 13.46
N TYR A 192 8.77 17.62 14.51
CA TYR A 192 9.25 18.52 15.54
C TYR A 192 9.43 17.79 16.87
N LYS A 193 10.68 17.75 17.36
CA LYS A 193 11.12 17.02 18.55
C LYS A 193 11.23 17.91 19.82
N GLY A 194 10.84 19.17 19.72
CA GLY A 194 11.00 20.15 20.81
C GLY A 194 10.16 19.89 22.06
N PHE A 195 9.25 18.90 22.02
CA PHE A 195 8.46 18.46 23.17
C PHE A 195 9.00 17.16 23.81
N ASN A 196 10.12 16.63 23.29
CA ASN A 196 10.72 15.43 23.83
C ASN A 196 11.44 15.70 25.15
N THR A 197 11.28 14.78 26.10
CA THR A 197 11.95 14.76 27.41
C THR A 197 12.52 13.38 27.67
N GLU A 198 13.27 13.20 28.77
CA GLU A 198 13.72 11.87 29.20
C GLU A 198 12.56 10.92 29.55
N SER A 199 11.41 11.45 29.96
CA SER A 199 10.27 10.68 30.46
C SER A 199 9.21 10.39 29.37
N TYR A 200 9.14 11.19 28.33
CA TYR A 200 8.20 11.02 27.22
C TYR A 200 8.69 11.72 25.95
N GLN A 201 8.20 11.27 24.83
CA GLN A 201 8.41 11.87 23.52
C GLN A 201 7.04 12.22 22.91
N VAL A 202 6.92 13.42 22.34
CA VAL A 202 5.75 13.87 21.58
C VAL A 202 6.26 14.63 20.36
N GLU A 203 5.96 14.10 19.18
CA GLU A 203 6.48 14.60 17.92
C GLU A 203 5.36 14.81 16.93
N PRO A 204 4.85 16.03 16.74
CA PRO A 204 4.04 16.35 15.59
C PRO A 204 4.86 16.21 14.30
N TYR A 205 4.22 15.76 13.24
CA TYR A 205 4.84 15.57 11.93
C TYR A 205 3.90 15.98 10.79
N ILE A 206 4.52 16.32 9.67
CA ILE A 206 3.87 16.54 8.39
C ILE A 206 4.69 15.86 7.30
N GLY A 207 4.04 15.20 6.36
CA GLY A 207 4.70 14.51 5.28
C GLY A 207 4.01 14.72 3.94
N LEU A 208 4.80 14.53 2.89
CA LEU A 208 4.34 14.50 1.50
C LEU A 208 4.94 13.29 0.82
N SER A 209 4.15 12.66 -0.03
CA SER A 209 4.63 11.60 -0.92
C SER A 209 4.02 11.80 -2.31
N TRP A 210 4.72 11.32 -3.32
CA TRP A 210 4.21 11.21 -4.67
C TRP A 210 4.38 9.76 -5.13
N LEU A 211 3.33 9.22 -5.77
CA LEU A 211 3.28 7.87 -6.29
C LEU A 211 2.95 7.90 -7.78
N ASN A 212 3.59 7.01 -8.53
CA ASN A 212 3.18 6.61 -9.86
C ASN A 212 2.90 5.11 -9.82
N VAL A 213 1.71 4.72 -10.26
CA VAL A 213 1.29 3.33 -10.40
C VAL A 213 1.01 3.06 -11.87
N SER A 214 1.59 2.00 -12.41
CA SER A 214 1.42 1.57 -13.79
C SER A 214 1.14 0.07 -13.82
N ALA A 215 0.28 -0.38 -14.72
CA ALA A 215 -0.04 -1.79 -14.93
C ALA A 215 -0.04 -2.12 -16.41
N ASP A 216 0.33 -3.37 -16.75
CA ASP A 216 0.34 -3.85 -18.13
C ASP A 216 -1.08 -4.01 -18.66
N ASP A 217 -1.26 -3.80 -19.96
CA ASP A 217 -2.49 -4.10 -20.67
C ASP A 217 -2.73 -5.62 -20.73
N PHE A 218 -3.97 -6.04 -20.64
CA PHE A 218 -4.34 -7.45 -20.78
C PHE A 218 -5.61 -7.64 -21.59
N THR A 219 -5.86 -8.88 -22.02
CA THR A 219 -7.03 -9.24 -22.82
C THR A 219 -7.71 -10.48 -22.27
N GLN A 220 -9.01 -10.37 -22.05
CA GLN A 220 -9.91 -11.42 -21.57
C GLN A 220 -10.98 -11.75 -22.62
N ARG A 221 -11.90 -12.64 -22.27
CA ARG A 221 -13.04 -13.00 -23.11
C ARG A 221 -14.35 -12.88 -22.33
N ALA A 222 -15.36 -12.39 -23.02
CA ALA A 222 -16.73 -12.37 -22.53
C ALA A 222 -17.62 -13.01 -23.61
N GLY A 223 -18.01 -14.26 -23.39
CA GLY A 223 -18.62 -15.09 -24.45
C GLY A 223 -17.63 -15.28 -25.62
N ASN A 224 -18.05 -14.88 -26.81
CA ASN A 224 -17.24 -14.95 -28.03
C ASN A 224 -16.42 -13.68 -28.30
N HIS A 225 -16.57 -12.64 -27.49
CA HIS A 225 -15.93 -11.34 -27.70
C HIS A 225 -14.65 -11.21 -26.89
N SER A 226 -13.63 -10.56 -27.47
CA SER A 226 -12.44 -10.15 -26.74
C SER A 226 -12.72 -8.88 -25.93
N VAL A 227 -12.16 -8.80 -24.73
CA VAL A 227 -12.23 -7.63 -23.85
C VAL A 227 -10.79 -7.23 -23.56
N LYS A 228 -10.30 -6.18 -24.23
CA LYS A 228 -9.00 -5.60 -23.94
C LYS A 228 -9.17 -4.51 -22.89
N THR A 229 -8.38 -4.58 -21.83
CA THR A 229 -8.32 -3.59 -20.77
C THR A 229 -6.95 -2.93 -20.76
N GLU A 230 -6.94 -1.61 -20.85
CA GLU A 230 -5.76 -0.75 -20.76
C GLU A 230 -5.95 0.13 -19.52
N ILE A 231 -5.23 -0.19 -18.43
CA ILE A 231 -5.30 0.58 -17.20
C ILE A 231 -4.39 1.80 -17.35
N ASP A 232 -4.94 2.99 -17.17
CA ASP A 232 -4.16 4.23 -17.30
C ASP A 232 -3.19 4.38 -16.10
N ASP A 233 -2.00 4.91 -16.34
CA ASP A 233 -1.05 5.25 -15.28
C ASP A 233 -1.65 6.26 -14.32
N GLN A 234 -1.52 6.01 -13.02
CA GLN A 234 -2.06 6.87 -11.98
C GLN A 234 -0.94 7.62 -11.27
N ASN A 235 -1.03 8.95 -11.29
CA ASN A 235 -0.07 9.86 -10.66
C ASN A 235 -0.75 10.64 -9.54
N LEU A 236 -0.41 10.33 -8.30
CA LEU A 236 -1.07 10.97 -7.16
C LEU A 236 -0.07 11.39 -6.08
N GLY A 237 -0.49 12.39 -5.32
CA GLY A 237 0.19 12.84 -4.13
C GLY A 237 -0.53 12.40 -2.86
N LEU A 238 0.23 12.23 -1.79
CA LEU A 238 -0.26 12.04 -0.43
C LEU A 238 0.27 13.16 0.45
N ALA A 239 -0.61 13.78 1.22
CA ALA A 239 -0.24 14.64 2.34
C ALA A 239 -0.66 13.96 3.63
N ASN A 240 0.23 13.89 4.61
CA ASN A 240 -0.07 13.35 5.92
C ASN A 240 0.32 14.32 7.03
N ILE A 241 -0.50 14.38 8.07
CA ILE A 241 -0.25 15.15 9.27
C ILE A 241 -0.61 14.31 10.50
N GLY A 242 0.17 14.40 11.54
CA GLY A 242 -0.12 13.62 12.75
C GLY A 242 0.77 13.98 13.93
N VAL A 243 0.57 13.22 14.99
CA VAL A 243 1.36 13.28 16.20
C VAL A 243 1.71 11.86 16.62
N ARG A 244 2.98 11.61 16.87
CA ARG A 244 3.47 10.37 17.46
C ARG A 244 4.02 10.62 18.85
N GLY A 245 3.86 9.64 19.72
CA GLY A 245 4.34 9.70 21.09
C GLY A 245 4.98 8.40 21.52
N ALA A 246 5.90 8.49 22.49
CA ALA A 246 6.51 7.33 23.09
C ALA A 246 6.74 7.54 24.60
N LEU A 247 6.54 6.46 25.37
CA LEU A 247 6.71 6.41 26.81
C LEU A 247 7.71 5.30 27.15
N PRO A 248 8.97 5.62 27.49
CA PRO A 248 9.92 4.65 28.00
C PRO A 248 9.57 4.26 29.44
N PHE A 249 9.70 2.98 29.77
CA PHE A 249 9.52 2.45 31.12
C PHE A 249 10.35 1.18 31.32
N THR A 250 10.45 0.72 32.56
CA THR A 250 11.15 -0.53 32.89
C THR A 250 10.20 -1.51 33.56
N ALA A 251 10.13 -2.73 33.04
CA ALA A 251 9.38 -3.83 33.64
C ALA A 251 10.37 -4.89 34.17
N GLY A 252 10.56 -4.94 35.47
CA GLY A 252 11.64 -5.73 36.08
C GLY A 252 13.02 -5.22 35.67
N SER A 253 13.76 -6.04 34.91
CA SER A 253 15.09 -5.66 34.35
C SER A 253 15.03 -5.32 32.85
N VAL A 254 13.85 -5.32 32.24
CA VAL A 254 13.68 -5.11 30.80
C VAL A 254 13.31 -3.65 30.54
N ALA A 255 14.12 -2.93 29.79
CA ALA A 255 13.76 -1.61 29.27
C ALA A 255 12.74 -1.77 28.14
N MET A 256 11.64 -1.06 28.24
CA MET A 256 10.50 -1.13 27.32
C MET A 256 10.06 0.27 26.90
N LYS A 257 9.35 0.36 25.78
CA LYS A 257 8.79 1.59 25.26
C LYS A 257 7.43 1.34 24.62
N VAL A 258 6.38 1.98 25.12
CA VAL A 258 5.09 2.05 24.44
C VAL A 258 5.13 3.18 23.44
N ARG A 259 4.62 2.93 22.24
CA ARG A 259 4.46 3.93 21.18
C ARG A 259 3.01 4.06 20.81
N ALA A 260 2.58 5.25 20.46
CA ALA A 260 1.27 5.51 19.87
C ALA A 260 1.40 6.64 18.84
N ASP A 261 0.57 6.58 17.82
CA ASP A 261 0.43 7.67 16.87
C ASP A 261 -1.01 7.82 16.38
N VAL A 262 -1.34 9.03 16.01
CA VAL A 262 -2.60 9.37 15.36
C VAL A 262 -2.30 10.38 14.25
N GLY A 263 -2.91 10.19 13.11
CA GLY A 263 -2.71 11.06 11.96
C GLY A 263 -3.89 11.02 10.99
N TYR A 264 -3.78 11.86 9.99
CA TYR A 264 -4.69 11.90 8.86
C TYR A 264 -3.89 11.97 7.57
N MET A 265 -4.30 11.20 6.58
CA MET A 265 -3.72 11.15 5.25
C MET A 265 -4.75 11.58 4.22
N GLN A 266 -4.36 12.45 3.30
CA GLN A 266 -5.19 12.95 2.21
C GLN A 266 -4.51 12.69 0.88
N PHE A 267 -5.25 12.09 -0.05
CA PHE A 267 -4.83 11.92 -1.44
C PHE A 267 -5.21 13.13 -2.28
N PHE A 268 -4.40 13.43 -3.30
CA PHE A 268 -4.64 14.51 -4.27
C PHE A 268 -3.99 14.17 -5.62
N GLY A 269 -4.43 14.82 -6.69
CA GLY A 269 -4.03 14.48 -8.06
C GLY A 269 -4.95 13.43 -8.67
N ASP A 270 -4.40 12.45 -9.36
CA ASP A 270 -5.17 11.38 -10.03
C ASP A 270 -5.65 10.35 -9.00
N LYS A 271 -6.71 10.68 -8.24
CA LYS A 271 -7.25 9.86 -7.15
C LYS A 271 -8.19 8.77 -7.62
N GLU A 272 -8.64 8.84 -8.85
CA GLU A 272 -9.53 7.88 -9.49
C GLU A 272 -8.72 6.99 -10.43
N ALA A 273 -8.73 5.68 -10.22
CA ALA A 273 -8.17 4.75 -11.18
C ALA A 273 -9.04 4.74 -12.44
N THR A 274 -8.43 4.81 -13.62
CA THR A 274 -9.15 4.79 -14.91
C THR A 274 -8.62 3.71 -15.82
N ALA A 275 -9.51 3.16 -16.66
CA ALA A 275 -9.15 2.20 -17.68
C ALA A 275 -9.93 2.43 -18.97
N LYS A 276 -9.33 2.00 -20.08
CA LYS A 276 -10.00 1.89 -21.38
C LYS A 276 -10.32 0.43 -21.64
N VAL A 277 -11.61 0.13 -21.78
CA VAL A 277 -12.09 -1.22 -22.08
C VAL A 277 -12.61 -1.26 -23.50
N THR A 278 -12.01 -2.11 -24.34
CA THR A 278 -12.40 -2.33 -25.73
C THR A 278 -13.05 -3.70 -25.85
N VAL A 279 -14.32 -3.76 -26.30
CA VAL A 279 -15.07 -4.99 -26.41
C VAL A 279 -15.29 -5.33 -27.88
N GLY A 280 -14.58 -6.36 -28.36
CA GLY A 280 -14.67 -6.84 -29.74
C GLY A 280 -14.57 -5.71 -30.76
N ASP A 281 -15.60 -5.60 -31.60
CA ASP A 281 -15.78 -4.57 -32.63
C ASP A 281 -16.76 -3.44 -32.21
N ALA A 282 -17.26 -3.46 -30.97
CA ALA A 282 -18.22 -2.45 -30.49
C ALA A 282 -17.57 -1.09 -30.24
N GLY A 283 -16.30 -1.08 -29.86
CA GLY A 283 -15.53 0.13 -29.57
C GLY A 283 -14.96 0.14 -28.17
N THR A 284 -14.39 1.28 -27.79
CA THR A 284 -13.72 1.52 -26.52
C THR A 284 -14.56 2.41 -25.62
N ALA A 285 -14.68 2.07 -24.35
CA ALA A 285 -15.25 2.87 -23.29
C ALA A 285 -14.18 3.21 -22.24
N SER A 286 -14.23 4.42 -21.69
CA SER A 286 -13.45 4.76 -20.50
C SER A 286 -14.27 4.43 -19.26
N ILE A 287 -13.64 3.74 -18.32
CA ILE A 287 -14.20 3.36 -17.03
C ILE A 287 -13.42 4.09 -15.97
N THR A 288 -14.09 4.56 -14.93
CA THR A 288 -13.50 5.24 -13.80
C THR A 288 -13.92 4.50 -12.53
N GLY A 289 -12.94 4.12 -11.72
CA GLY A 289 -13.15 3.50 -10.42
C GLY A 289 -13.48 4.53 -9.34
N GLU A 290 -13.56 4.06 -8.09
CA GLU A 290 -13.85 4.92 -6.94
C GLU A 290 -12.69 5.88 -6.65
N GLU A 291 -13.05 7.09 -6.21
CA GLU A 291 -12.09 8.12 -5.82
C GLU A 291 -11.48 7.78 -4.46
N LEU A 292 -10.16 7.73 -4.37
CA LEU A 292 -9.45 7.60 -3.10
C LEU A 292 -9.70 8.81 -2.19
N SER A 293 -10.43 8.59 -1.12
CA SER A 293 -10.71 9.58 -0.10
C SER A 293 -9.63 9.61 0.99
N GLY A 294 -9.63 10.69 1.80
CA GLY A 294 -8.73 10.77 2.94
C GLY A 294 -9.06 9.76 4.02
N MET A 295 -8.03 9.35 4.79
CA MET A 295 -8.18 8.35 5.85
C MET A 295 -7.54 8.79 7.16
N GLY A 296 -8.19 8.48 8.28
CA GLY A 296 -7.63 8.56 9.62
C GLY A 296 -6.68 7.39 9.85
N MET A 297 -5.56 7.64 10.52
CA MET A 297 -4.56 6.63 10.83
C MET A 297 -4.32 6.57 12.33
N VAL A 298 -4.19 5.37 12.86
CA VAL A 298 -3.81 5.13 14.26
C VAL A 298 -2.70 4.09 14.31
N GLY A 299 -1.86 4.18 15.33
CA GLY A 299 -0.84 3.17 15.60
C GLY A 299 -0.63 3.01 17.09
N ILE A 300 -0.33 1.79 17.52
CA ILE A 300 0.15 1.48 18.85
C ILE A 300 1.22 0.41 18.75
N GLY A 301 2.27 0.54 19.55
CA GLY A 301 3.37 -0.44 19.54
C GLY A 301 4.03 -0.57 20.90
N LEU A 302 4.74 -1.66 21.05
CA LEU A 302 5.54 -1.97 22.22
C LEU A 302 6.90 -2.49 21.76
N ASP A 303 7.96 -1.85 22.27
CA ASP A 303 9.33 -2.28 22.05
C ASP A 303 9.93 -2.76 23.37
N ALA A 304 10.76 -3.79 23.34
CA ALA A 304 11.43 -4.36 24.48
C ALA A 304 12.89 -4.69 24.16
N ALA A 305 13.80 -4.36 25.06
CA ALA A 305 15.19 -4.81 25.00
C ALA A 305 15.28 -6.26 25.49
N ILE A 306 15.75 -7.18 24.60
CA ILE A 306 15.98 -8.59 24.92
C ILE A 306 17.46 -8.80 25.21
N GLY A 307 17.80 -8.79 26.51
CA GLY A 307 19.21 -8.87 26.92
C GLY A 307 19.99 -7.60 26.56
N LYS A 308 21.29 -7.76 26.28
CA LYS A 308 22.18 -6.63 25.99
C LYS A 308 22.27 -6.27 24.50
N ASN A 309 21.90 -7.20 23.64
CA ASN A 309 22.26 -7.16 22.22
C ASN A 309 21.08 -7.29 21.26
N ALA A 310 19.84 -7.47 21.76
CA ALA A 310 18.70 -7.61 20.90
C ALA A 310 17.53 -6.74 21.37
N THR A 311 16.74 -6.31 20.41
CA THR A 311 15.48 -5.62 20.65
C THR A 311 14.39 -6.22 19.78
N PHE A 312 13.20 -6.28 20.33
CA PHE A 312 12.01 -6.76 19.64
C PHE A 312 10.90 -5.75 19.79
N GLY A 313 10.19 -5.47 18.72
CA GLY A 313 9.04 -4.59 18.71
C GLY A 313 7.87 -5.22 18.00
N VAL A 314 6.68 -4.95 18.49
CA VAL A 314 5.42 -5.27 17.82
C VAL A 314 4.58 -4.02 17.70
N ASN A 315 3.79 -3.92 16.66
CA ASN A 315 2.87 -2.81 16.48
C ASN A 315 1.58 -3.25 15.78
N TYR A 316 0.53 -2.52 16.08
CA TYR A 316 -0.71 -2.49 15.33
C TYR A 316 -0.82 -1.14 14.62
N THR A 317 -1.36 -1.16 13.41
CA THR A 317 -1.72 0.02 12.63
C THR A 317 -3.15 -0.13 12.12
N GLY A 318 -3.91 0.97 12.10
CA GLY A 318 -5.23 1.04 11.49
C GLY A 318 -5.30 2.24 10.56
N ALA A 319 -5.95 2.07 9.42
CA ALA A 319 -6.30 3.13 8.49
C ALA A 319 -7.80 3.04 8.18
N PHE A 320 -8.52 4.16 8.32
CA PHE A 320 -9.97 4.20 8.24
C PHE A 320 -10.40 5.39 7.37
N GLY A 321 -10.94 5.10 6.21
CA GLY A 321 -11.55 6.04 5.27
C GLY A 321 -13.01 5.71 5.02
N SER A 322 -13.66 6.41 4.09
CA SER A 322 -15.02 6.09 3.65
C SER A 322 -15.04 4.79 2.82
N ASP A 323 -14.02 4.59 2.00
CA ASP A 323 -13.98 3.58 0.95
C ASP A 323 -12.91 2.52 1.21
N ILE A 324 -12.12 2.71 2.28
CA ILE A 324 -11.00 1.83 2.64
C ILE A 324 -10.95 1.67 4.15
N THR A 325 -10.90 0.43 4.59
CA THR A 325 -10.56 0.05 5.95
C THR A 325 -9.39 -0.90 5.91
N SER A 326 -8.33 -0.62 6.66
CA SER A 326 -7.18 -1.52 6.76
C SER A 326 -6.70 -1.64 8.20
N HIS A 327 -6.41 -2.87 8.59
CA HIS A 327 -5.80 -3.22 9.87
C HIS A 327 -4.47 -3.90 9.61
N GLY A 328 -3.44 -3.55 10.37
CA GLY A 328 -2.13 -4.15 10.19
C GLY A 328 -1.46 -4.49 11.51
N ILE A 329 -0.64 -5.52 11.47
CA ILE A 329 0.30 -5.87 12.53
C ILE A 329 1.70 -5.90 11.96
N GLY A 330 2.66 -5.51 12.78
CA GLY A 330 4.07 -5.58 12.41
C GLY A 330 4.92 -6.11 13.57
N ALA A 331 6.05 -6.68 13.20
CA ALA A 331 7.08 -7.07 14.14
C ALA A 331 8.45 -6.61 13.62
N LYS A 332 9.32 -6.21 14.53
CA LYS A 332 10.69 -5.78 14.23
C LYS A 332 11.66 -6.49 15.14
N LEU A 333 12.80 -6.88 14.62
CA LEU A 333 13.92 -7.45 15.36
C LEU A 333 15.19 -6.69 15.02
N GLY A 334 15.88 -6.21 16.03
CA GLY A 334 17.23 -5.68 15.93
C GLY A 334 18.19 -6.54 16.75
N ILE A 335 19.37 -6.83 16.22
CA ILE A 335 20.44 -7.55 16.93
C ILE A 335 21.71 -6.72 16.83
N LYS A 336 22.32 -6.46 17.97
CA LYS A 336 23.62 -5.80 18.10
C LYS A 336 24.71 -6.87 18.21
N PHE A 337 25.72 -6.79 17.37
CA PHE A 337 26.88 -7.69 17.36
C PHE A 337 28.09 -7.06 18.06
#